data_28c4c413c1a9afc0126e913e24d5bba3
#
_entry.id   28c4c413c1a9afc0126e913e24d5bba3
#
_cell.length_a   1.000
_cell.length_b   1.000
_cell.length_c   1.000
_cell.angle_alpha   90.00
_cell.angle_beta   90.00
_cell.angle_gamma   90.00
#
_symmetry.space_group_name_H-M   'P 1'
#
loop_
_entity.id
_entity.type
_entity.pdbx_description
1 polymer ?
#
loop_
_entity_poly.entity_id
_entity_poly.type
_entity_poly.pdbx_seq_one_letter_code
_entity_poly.pdbx_strand_id
1 'polypeptide(L)'
;MLEIANLEVVYNDVILVLRGLSIEVRNGQIVALLGANGAGKTTTLRAITGLLDVHEGDITKGTIRFDGASIADMEPSKIVRSGITQVLEGRRIFVEMSVDDNLRAGGYTNRKRGAVQESYERVMGLFPILSDRRRDTAGYLSGGEQQML
;
A
#
# COMPACT_ATOMS: atom_id res chain seq x y z
N MET A 1 -8.55 -12.36 -3.93
CA MET A 1 -9.78 -11.60 -3.61
C MET A 1 -9.64 -10.96 -2.24
N LEU A 2 -10.01 -9.68 -2.07
CA LEU A 2 -10.06 -8.99 -0.79
C LEU A 2 -11.51 -8.85 -0.34
N GLU A 3 -11.79 -9.22 0.91
CA GLU A 3 -13.12 -9.12 1.52
C GLU A 3 -13.03 -8.38 2.85
N ILE A 4 -13.85 -7.37 3.03
CA ILE A 4 -14.04 -6.65 4.28
C ILE A 4 -15.53 -6.80 4.64
N ALA A 5 -15.80 -7.25 5.86
CA ALA A 5 -17.17 -7.44 6.32
C ALA A 5 -17.39 -6.76 7.67
N ASN A 6 -18.36 -5.84 7.70
CA ASN A 6 -18.82 -5.14 8.90
C ASN A 6 -17.70 -4.52 9.75
N LEU A 7 -16.70 -3.90 9.08
CA LEU A 7 -15.51 -3.36 9.72
C LEU A 7 -15.84 -2.11 10.54
N GLU A 8 -15.52 -2.14 11.82
CA GLU A 8 -15.50 -0.97 12.71
C GLU A 8 -14.07 -0.66 13.13
N VAL A 9 -13.70 0.61 13.05
CA VAL A 9 -12.38 1.10 13.49
C VAL A 9 -12.55 2.30 14.40
N VAL A 10 -11.89 2.24 15.55
CA VAL A 10 -11.85 3.29 16.57
C VAL A 10 -10.42 3.81 16.70
N TYR A 11 -10.24 5.11 16.85
CA TYR A 11 -8.97 5.75 17.18
C TYR A 11 -9.01 6.25 18.63
N ASN A 12 -7.89 6.10 19.34
CA ASN A 12 -7.73 6.53 20.74
C ASN A 12 -8.86 6.00 21.65
N ASP A 13 -9.38 4.80 21.39
CA ASP A 13 -10.48 4.16 22.12
C ASP A 13 -11.80 4.95 22.13
N VAL A 14 -11.90 6.08 21.44
CA VAL A 14 -13.03 7.01 21.53
C VAL A 14 -13.62 7.37 20.16
N ILE A 15 -12.81 7.56 19.14
CA ILE A 15 -13.27 8.12 17.87
C ILE A 15 -13.62 6.98 16.90
N LEU A 16 -14.90 6.66 16.80
CA LEU A 16 -15.41 5.68 15.83
C LEU A 16 -15.42 6.27 14.41
N VAL A 17 -14.49 5.82 13.56
CA VAL A 17 -14.30 6.30 12.19
C VAL A 17 -14.98 5.41 11.16
N LEU A 18 -14.80 4.10 11.24
CA LEU A 18 -15.53 3.16 10.38
C LEU A 18 -16.67 2.51 11.18
N ARG A 19 -17.86 2.49 10.56
CA ARG A 19 -19.11 2.08 11.22
C ARG A 19 -19.78 0.94 10.46
N GLY A 20 -19.11 -0.21 10.39
CA GLY A 20 -19.67 -1.40 9.72
C GLY A 20 -19.42 -1.41 8.21
N LEU A 21 -18.24 -0.95 7.75
CA LEU A 21 -17.87 -0.95 6.34
C LEU A 21 -17.78 -2.37 5.79
N SER A 22 -18.37 -2.61 4.62
CA SER A 22 -18.23 -3.86 3.88
C SER A 22 -17.85 -3.56 2.44
N ILE A 23 -16.77 -4.22 1.95
CA ILE A 23 -16.23 -4.06 0.59
C ILE A 23 -15.75 -5.42 0.10
N GLU A 24 -15.98 -5.71 -1.17
CA GLU A 24 -15.42 -6.86 -1.88
C GLU A 24 -14.63 -6.36 -3.08
N VAL A 25 -13.39 -6.85 -3.24
CA VAL A 25 -12.56 -6.61 -4.43
C VAL A 25 -12.18 -7.96 -5.02
N ARG A 26 -12.82 -8.31 -6.14
CA ARG A 26 -12.55 -9.58 -6.86
C ARG A 26 -11.27 -9.49 -7.66
N ASN A 27 -10.71 -10.64 -7.98
CA ASN A 27 -9.52 -10.71 -8.83
C ASN A 27 -9.77 -10.03 -10.18
N GLY A 28 -8.79 -9.21 -10.61
CA GLY A 28 -8.88 -8.46 -11.85
C GLY A 28 -9.79 -7.23 -11.83
N GLN A 29 -10.39 -6.89 -10.69
CA GLN A 29 -11.22 -5.69 -10.55
C GLN A 29 -10.43 -4.50 -10.01
N ILE A 30 -10.87 -3.31 -10.44
CA ILE A 30 -10.49 -2.02 -9.84
C ILE A 30 -11.71 -1.48 -9.10
N VAL A 31 -11.56 -1.22 -7.80
CA VAL A 31 -12.62 -0.64 -6.96
C VAL A 31 -12.19 0.76 -6.52
N ALA A 32 -13.03 1.76 -6.77
CA ALA A 32 -12.82 3.13 -6.33
C ALA A 32 -13.52 3.38 -4.99
N LEU A 33 -12.77 3.82 -3.99
CA LEU A 33 -13.30 4.23 -2.70
C LEU A 33 -13.51 5.75 -2.70
N LEU A 34 -14.76 6.18 -2.84
CA LEU A 34 -15.14 7.58 -2.92
C LEU A 34 -15.72 8.08 -1.60
N GLY A 35 -15.53 9.35 -1.30
CA GLY A 35 -16.06 10.00 -0.10
C GLY A 35 -15.36 11.33 0.20
N ALA A 36 -15.99 12.17 1.00
CA ALA A 36 -15.43 13.44 1.48
C ALA A 36 -14.15 13.22 2.34
N ASN A 37 -13.43 14.28 2.63
CA ASN A 37 -12.34 14.23 3.60
C ASN A 37 -12.91 13.86 4.97
N GLY A 38 -12.24 12.94 5.68
CA GLY A 38 -12.74 12.38 6.94
C GLY A 38 -13.74 11.22 6.81
N ALA A 39 -14.13 10.81 5.60
CA ALA A 39 -15.05 9.68 5.40
C ALA A 39 -14.45 8.28 5.70
N GLY A 40 -13.22 8.20 6.21
CA GLY A 40 -12.59 6.94 6.58
C GLY A 40 -11.82 6.22 5.45
N LYS A 41 -11.63 6.85 4.27
CA LYS A 41 -10.90 6.23 3.14
C LYS A 41 -9.48 5.78 3.53
N THR A 42 -8.70 6.68 4.12
CA THR A 42 -7.34 6.39 4.58
C THR A 42 -7.34 5.36 5.71
N THR A 43 -8.33 5.42 6.60
CA THR A 43 -8.52 4.44 7.69
C THR A 43 -8.77 3.04 7.13
N THR A 44 -9.60 2.92 6.09
CA THR A 44 -9.85 1.66 5.40
C THR A 44 -8.55 1.09 4.80
N LEU A 45 -7.75 1.91 4.13
CA LEU A 45 -6.47 1.47 3.58
C LEU A 45 -5.48 1.06 4.68
N ARG A 46 -5.42 1.81 5.79
CA ARG A 46 -4.59 1.45 6.95
C ARG A 46 -5.01 0.13 7.59
N ALA A 47 -6.31 -0.12 7.69
CA ALA A 47 -6.84 -1.39 8.20
C ALA A 47 -6.41 -2.57 7.31
N ILE A 48 -6.50 -2.43 5.99
CA ILE A 48 -6.09 -3.47 5.03
C ILE A 48 -4.58 -3.75 5.11
N THR A 49 -3.77 -2.73 5.39
CA THR A 49 -2.30 -2.83 5.34
C THR A 49 -1.63 -3.01 6.72
N GLY A 50 -2.44 -3.13 7.79
CA GLY A 50 -1.93 -3.33 9.16
C GLY A 50 -1.25 -2.10 9.75
N LEU A 51 -1.60 -0.90 9.28
CA LEU A 51 -1.00 0.36 9.71
C LEU A 51 -1.88 1.17 10.70
N LEU A 52 -2.91 0.55 11.28
CA LEU A 52 -3.77 1.23 12.26
C LEU A 52 -3.02 1.55 13.54
N ASP A 53 -2.30 0.59 14.12
CA ASP A 53 -1.59 0.73 15.41
C ASP A 53 -0.59 1.90 15.40
N VAL A 54 0.10 2.13 14.27
CA VAL A 54 1.03 3.27 14.11
C VAL A 54 0.33 4.62 14.30
N HIS A 55 -0.99 4.63 14.23
CA HIS A 55 -1.85 5.80 14.33
C HIS A 55 -2.88 5.69 15.47
N GLU A 56 -2.64 4.81 16.45
CA GLU A 56 -3.51 4.62 17.61
C GLU A 56 -4.95 4.21 17.21
N GLY A 57 -5.08 3.36 16.17
CA GLY A 57 -6.35 2.87 15.67
C GLY A 57 -6.48 1.36 15.84
N ASP A 58 -7.68 0.89 16.23
CA ASP A 58 -8.00 -0.51 16.46
C ASP A 58 -9.23 -0.97 15.68
N ILE A 59 -9.21 -2.23 15.25
CA ILE A 59 -10.38 -2.91 14.70
C ILE A 59 -11.21 -3.44 15.86
N THR A 60 -12.36 -2.85 16.10
CA THR A 60 -13.26 -3.27 17.20
C THR A 60 -14.30 -4.31 16.77
N LYS A 61 -14.66 -4.34 15.48
CA LYS A 61 -15.54 -5.34 14.89
C LYS A 61 -15.24 -5.60 13.43
N GLY A 62 -15.74 -6.71 12.93
CA GLY A 62 -15.69 -7.10 11.54
C GLY A 62 -14.46 -7.96 11.20
N THR A 63 -14.27 -8.20 9.93
CA THR A 63 -13.18 -9.05 9.43
C THR A 63 -12.58 -8.46 8.18
N ILE A 64 -11.28 -8.70 7.97
CA ILE A 64 -10.58 -8.43 6.73
C ILE A 64 -9.94 -9.74 6.27
N ARG A 65 -10.24 -10.18 5.06
CA ARG A 65 -9.70 -11.41 4.46
C ARG A 65 -9.06 -11.13 3.11
N PHE A 66 -7.92 -11.73 2.89
CA PHE A 66 -7.25 -11.73 1.59
C PHE A 66 -7.00 -13.17 1.15
N ASP A 67 -7.52 -13.54 -0.02
CA ASP A 67 -7.50 -14.91 -0.55
C ASP A 67 -7.95 -15.97 0.47
N GLY A 68 -9.00 -15.62 1.25
CA GLY A 68 -9.60 -16.48 2.28
C GLY A 68 -8.89 -16.45 3.64
N ALA A 69 -7.66 -15.93 3.74
CA ALA A 69 -6.93 -15.81 5.00
C ALA A 69 -7.28 -14.51 5.74
N SER A 70 -7.44 -14.54 7.06
CA SER A 70 -7.59 -13.33 7.87
C SER A 70 -6.28 -12.54 7.90
N ILE A 71 -6.38 -11.22 7.69
CA ILE A 71 -5.23 -10.30 7.76
C ILE A 71 -5.41 -9.20 8.81
N ALA A 72 -6.52 -9.19 9.56
CA ALA A 72 -6.86 -8.12 10.50
C ALA A 72 -5.78 -7.90 11.59
N ASP A 73 -5.21 -9.00 12.11
CA ASP A 73 -4.18 -8.96 13.17
C ASP A 73 -2.79 -9.29 12.62
N MET A 74 -2.59 -9.12 11.31
CA MET A 74 -1.34 -9.50 10.66
C MET A 74 -0.38 -8.31 10.60
N GLU A 75 0.87 -8.57 10.96
CA GLU A 75 1.94 -7.58 10.81
C GLU A 75 2.06 -7.04 9.38
N PRO A 76 2.30 -5.72 9.18
CA PRO A 76 2.40 -5.11 7.84
C PRO A 76 3.37 -5.84 6.91
N SER A 77 4.51 -6.29 7.44
CA SER A 77 5.52 -7.03 6.67
C SER A 77 5.00 -8.36 6.11
N LYS A 78 4.09 -9.03 6.84
CA LYS A 78 3.45 -10.28 6.40
C LYS A 78 2.36 -10.00 5.38
N ILE A 79 1.60 -8.92 5.55
CA ILE A 79 0.58 -8.45 4.59
C ILE A 79 1.24 -8.16 3.24
N VAL A 80 2.36 -7.43 3.22
CA VAL A 80 3.12 -7.16 1.98
C VAL A 80 3.58 -8.47 1.33
N ARG A 81 4.08 -9.44 2.11
CA ARG A 81 4.49 -10.76 1.57
C ARG A 81 3.33 -11.59 1.05
N SER A 82 2.11 -11.36 1.52
CA SER A 82 0.91 -12.01 0.98
C SER A 82 0.46 -11.43 -0.38
N GLY A 83 1.00 -10.26 -0.78
CA GLY A 83 0.75 -9.64 -2.08
C GLY A 83 -0.06 -8.35 -2.02
N ILE A 84 -0.33 -7.79 -0.84
CA ILE A 84 -0.97 -6.49 -0.69
C ILE A 84 0.11 -5.42 -0.52
N THR A 85 0.12 -4.42 -1.41
CA THR A 85 1.00 -3.26 -1.31
C THR A 85 0.19 -1.98 -1.31
N GLN A 86 0.73 -0.93 -0.70
CA GLN A 86 0.10 0.38 -0.66
C GLN A 86 1.06 1.46 -1.14
N VAL A 87 0.58 2.35 -2.01
CA VAL A 87 1.24 3.61 -2.31
C VAL A 87 0.78 4.63 -1.28
N LEU A 88 1.71 5.08 -0.44
CA LEU A 88 1.43 6.02 0.65
C LEU A 88 1.37 7.46 0.12
N GLU A 89 0.57 8.29 0.77
CA GLU A 89 0.57 9.73 0.54
C GLU A 89 1.94 10.34 0.92
N GLY A 90 2.32 11.43 0.25
CA GLY A 90 3.54 12.18 0.56
C GLY A 90 4.80 11.62 -0.09
N ARG A 91 4.66 10.82 -1.17
CA ARG A 91 5.80 10.36 -1.98
C ARG A 91 6.91 9.78 -1.10
N ARG A 92 6.64 8.68 -0.42
CA ARG A 92 7.52 8.05 0.57
C ARG A 92 8.70 7.31 -0.07
N ILE A 93 9.46 8.02 -0.91
CA ILE A 93 10.69 7.54 -1.53
C ILE A 93 11.91 7.88 -0.66
N PHE A 94 13.00 7.19 -0.85
CA PHE A 94 14.29 7.51 -0.25
C PHE A 94 14.96 8.62 -1.09
N VAL A 95 14.72 9.88 -0.71
CA VAL A 95 15.08 11.07 -1.51
C VAL A 95 16.57 11.21 -1.77
N GLU A 96 17.43 10.70 -0.89
CA GLU A 96 18.89 10.74 -1.01
C GLU A 96 19.48 9.58 -1.83
N MET A 97 18.68 8.55 -2.10
CA MET A 97 19.08 7.40 -2.91
C MET A 97 18.83 7.67 -4.40
N SER A 98 19.51 6.92 -5.26
CA SER A 98 19.23 6.94 -6.69
C SER A 98 17.84 6.36 -7.01
N VAL A 99 17.32 6.65 -8.20
CA VAL A 99 16.12 6.00 -8.74
C VAL A 99 16.30 4.48 -8.75
N ASP A 100 17.46 3.99 -9.22
CA ASP A 100 17.79 2.57 -9.24
C ASP A 100 17.73 1.93 -7.85
N ASP A 101 18.31 2.57 -6.83
CA ASP A 101 18.33 2.06 -5.47
C ASP A 101 16.92 2.04 -4.84
N ASN A 102 16.10 3.06 -5.10
CA ASN A 102 14.70 3.08 -4.66
C ASN A 102 13.91 1.90 -5.24
N LEU A 103 14.02 1.64 -6.53
CA LEU A 103 13.36 0.49 -7.18
C LEU A 103 13.84 -0.85 -6.61
N ARG A 104 15.15 -0.99 -6.36
CA ARG A 104 15.71 -2.20 -5.73
C ARG A 104 15.23 -2.38 -4.30
N ALA A 105 15.11 -1.29 -3.53
CA ALA A 105 14.55 -1.31 -2.19
C ALA A 105 13.08 -1.77 -2.20
N GLY A 106 12.27 -1.34 -3.17
CA GLY A 106 10.90 -1.82 -3.38
C GLY A 106 10.81 -3.33 -3.63
N GLY A 107 11.83 -3.93 -4.23
CA GLY A 107 11.93 -5.37 -4.48
C GLY A 107 12.39 -6.22 -3.28
N TYR A 108 12.74 -5.60 -2.15
CA TYR A 108 13.42 -6.26 -1.02
C TYR A 108 12.65 -7.46 -0.42
N THR A 109 11.33 -7.41 -0.43
CA THR A 109 10.50 -8.50 0.13
C THR A 109 10.43 -9.73 -0.77
N ASN A 110 10.76 -9.60 -2.05
CA ASN A 110 10.73 -10.71 -3.00
C ASN A 110 12.06 -11.46 -3.02
N ARG A 111 12.04 -12.72 -2.57
CA ARG A 111 13.24 -13.56 -2.50
C ARG A 111 13.66 -14.19 -3.83
N LYS A 112 12.81 -14.14 -4.86
CA LYS A 112 13.08 -14.71 -6.19
C LYS A 112 13.78 -13.67 -7.05
N ARG A 113 15.11 -13.75 -7.19
CA ARG A 113 15.92 -12.79 -7.97
C ARG A 113 15.40 -12.58 -9.40
N GLY A 114 14.98 -13.64 -10.09
CA GLY A 114 14.41 -13.54 -11.44
C GLY A 114 13.14 -12.69 -11.48
N ALA A 115 12.22 -12.88 -10.53
CA ALA A 115 10.98 -12.10 -10.47
C ALA A 115 11.22 -10.62 -10.11
N VAL A 116 12.24 -10.33 -9.29
CA VAL A 116 12.65 -8.94 -9.02
C VAL A 116 13.17 -8.27 -10.27
N GLN A 117 14.02 -8.95 -11.03
CA GLN A 117 14.58 -8.42 -12.27
C GLN A 117 13.48 -8.19 -13.34
N GLU A 118 12.58 -9.14 -13.51
CA GLU A 118 11.44 -9.02 -14.42
C GLU A 118 10.54 -7.83 -14.03
N SER A 119 10.23 -7.67 -12.74
CA SER A 119 9.45 -6.53 -12.24
C SER A 119 10.16 -5.21 -12.47
N TYR A 120 11.47 -5.16 -12.24
CA TYR A 120 12.30 -3.99 -12.49
C TYR A 120 12.25 -3.57 -13.98
N GLU A 121 12.47 -4.52 -14.88
CA GLU A 121 12.42 -4.26 -16.33
C GLU A 121 11.03 -3.80 -16.78
N ARG A 122 9.97 -4.38 -16.22
CA ARG A 122 8.60 -3.96 -16.47
C ARG A 122 8.36 -2.51 -16.03
N VAL A 123 8.82 -2.11 -14.84
CA VAL A 123 8.68 -0.72 -14.35
C VAL A 123 9.44 0.24 -15.25
N MET A 124 10.69 -0.09 -15.64
CA MET A 124 11.49 0.74 -16.56
C MET A 124 10.84 0.87 -17.94
N GLY A 125 10.15 -0.16 -18.40
CA GLY A 125 9.38 -0.12 -19.65
C GLY A 125 8.09 0.70 -19.56
N LEU A 126 7.40 0.66 -18.40
CA LEU A 126 6.18 1.44 -18.15
C LEU A 126 6.48 2.93 -17.95
N PHE A 127 7.61 3.25 -17.35
CA PHE A 127 8.04 4.62 -17.02
C PHE A 127 9.43 4.91 -17.59
N PRO A 128 9.57 5.17 -18.92
CA PRO A 128 10.87 5.39 -19.57
C PRO A 128 11.70 6.49 -18.91
N ILE A 129 11.05 7.52 -18.38
CA ILE A 129 11.71 8.63 -17.67
C ILE A 129 12.52 8.14 -16.46
N LEU A 130 12.08 7.10 -15.77
CA LEU A 130 12.83 6.51 -14.66
C LEU A 130 14.06 5.74 -15.16
N SER A 131 13.99 5.15 -16.36
CA SER A 131 15.13 4.52 -17.03
C SER A 131 16.19 5.54 -17.41
N ASP A 132 15.79 6.67 -18.01
CA ASP A 132 16.68 7.75 -18.44
C ASP A 132 17.40 8.38 -17.23
N ARG A 133 16.69 8.53 -16.13
CA ARG A 133 17.17 9.16 -14.89
C ARG A 133 17.58 8.17 -13.81
N ARG A 134 17.81 6.91 -14.15
CA ARG A 134 18.01 5.83 -13.18
C ARG A 134 19.15 6.07 -12.17
N ARG A 135 20.16 6.84 -12.55
CA ARG A 135 21.32 7.18 -11.71
C ARG A 135 21.18 8.50 -10.95
N ASP A 136 20.12 9.26 -11.25
CA ASP A 136 19.88 10.53 -10.58
C ASP A 136 19.40 10.28 -9.15
N THR A 137 19.72 11.21 -8.27
CA THR A 137 19.17 11.23 -6.92
C THR A 137 17.66 11.49 -6.97
N ALA A 138 16.88 10.62 -6.36
CA ALA A 138 15.40 10.63 -6.46
C ALA A 138 14.76 11.93 -5.94
N GLY A 139 15.44 12.63 -5.02
CA GLY A 139 15.00 13.94 -4.53
C GLY A 139 14.96 15.04 -5.58
N TYR A 140 15.72 14.91 -6.67
CA TYR A 140 15.72 15.87 -7.78
C TYR A 140 14.71 15.57 -8.90
N LEU A 141 13.95 14.50 -8.74
CA LEU A 141 12.83 14.21 -9.64
C LEU A 141 11.69 15.21 -9.42
N SER A 142 10.96 15.51 -10.49
CA SER A 142 9.71 16.25 -10.38
C SER A 142 8.69 15.48 -9.53
N GLY A 143 7.68 16.18 -9.02
CA GLY A 143 6.65 15.53 -8.20
C GLY A 143 5.89 14.39 -8.91
N GLY A 144 5.69 14.50 -10.22
CA GLY A 144 5.10 13.42 -11.03
C GLY A 144 6.04 12.22 -11.18
N GLU A 145 7.33 12.46 -11.44
CA GLU A 145 8.34 11.39 -11.54
C GLU A 145 8.54 10.66 -10.20
N GLN A 146 8.52 11.40 -9.07
CA GLN A 146 8.55 10.79 -7.73
C GLN A 146 7.33 9.91 -7.44
N GLN A 147 6.17 10.25 -8.03
CA GLN A 147 4.96 9.44 -7.89
C GLN A 147 4.98 8.18 -8.77
N MET A 148 5.75 8.20 -9.86
CA MET A 148 5.99 7.01 -10.71
C MET A 148 6.99 6.04 -10.06
N LEU A 149 7.95 6.58 -9.27
CA LEU A 149 8.94 5.84 -8.52
C LEU A 149 8.34 5.21 -7.28
#